data_f7f6eee83d4087e48237cc3ab825b024
#
_entry.id   f7f6eee83d4087e48237cc3ab825b024
#
_cell.length_a   1.000
_cell.length_b   1.000
_cell.length_c   1.000
_cell.angle_alpha   90.00
_cell.angle_beta   90.00
_cell.angle_gamma   90.00
#
_symmetry.space_group_name_H-M   'P 1'
#
loop_
_entity.id
_entity.type
_entity.pdbx_description
1 polymer ?
#
loop_
_entity_poly.entity_id
_entity_poly.type
_entity_poly.pdbx_seq_one_letter_code
_entity_poly.pdbx_strand_id
1 'polypeptide(L)'
;METVQITLNVQEGEWHAIVGPVGSGKSSLLLAILGEMTQLDGLRKVGGTVAYVSQSAWILNQTVRANILYGLDYERNRYDKVLRACELKKDIFSLPRCDATMLGENVSSSKFLLDSC
;
A
#
# COMPACT_ATOMS: atom_id res chain seq x y z
N MET A 1 5.36 -23.97 -17.13
CA MET A 1 4.53 -23.14 -16.24
C MET A 1 4.57 -23.82 -14.89
N GLU A 2 5.27 -23.25 -13.92
CA GLU A 2 5.32 -23.86 -12.58
C GLU A 2 4.03 -23.52 -11.83
N THR A 3 3.39 -24.55 -11.32
CA THR A 3 2.21 -24.43 -10.46
C THR A 3 2.65 -24.57 -9.02
N VAL A 4 2.23 -23.62 -8.18
CA VAL A 4 2.50 -23.66 -6.74
C VAL A 4 1.19 -23.95 -6.03
N GLN A 5 1.19 -24.97 -5.18
CA GLN A 5 0.06 -25.28 -4.32
C GLN A 5 0.28 -24.69 -2.93
N ILE A 6 -0.65 -23.87 -2.50
CA ILE A 6 -0.56 -23.17 -1.19
C ILE A 6 -1.86 -23.42 -0.44
N THR A 7 -1.75 -23.82 0.82
CA THR A 7 -2.85 -23.85 1.77
C THR A 7 -2.57 -22.80 2.86
N LEU A 8 -3.42 -21.79 2.92
CA LEU A 8 -3.31 -20.70 3.89
C LEU A 8 -4.67 -20.46 4.53
N ASN A 9 -4.71 -20.40 5.84
CA ASN A 9 -5.89 -20.02 6.60
C ASN A 9 -5.49 -18.90 7.57
N VAL A 10 -6.16 -17.76 7.49
CA VAL A 10 -5.93 -16.58 8.31
C VAL A 10 -7.22 -16.24 9.04
N GLN A 11 -7.16 -16.16 10.35
CA GLN A 11 -8.31 -15.81 11.20
C GLN A 11 -8.41 -14.29 11.36
N GLU A 12 -9.59 -13.84 11.73
CA GLU A 12 -9.80 -12.43 12.04
C GLU A 12 -8.90 -11.98 13.21
N GLY A 13 -8.25 -10.83 13.04
CA GLY A 13 -7.32 -10.27 14.03
C GLY A 13 -5.91 -10.84 14.03
N GLU A 14 -5.62 -11.83 13.19
CA GLU A 14 -4.25 -12.36 13.07
C GLU A 14 -3.34 -11.48 12.21
N TRP A 15 -2.06 -11.52 12.54
CA TRP A 15 -1.00 -10.90 11.77
C TRP A 15 -0.05 -11.97 11.23
N HIS A 16 0.14 -12.01 9.92
CA HIS A 16 1.00 -12.99 9.25
C HIS A 16 2.14 -12.29 8.49
N ALA A 17 3.36 -12.78 8.64
CA ALA A 17 4.51 -12.34 7.89
C ALA A 17 4.93 -13.40 6.87
N ILE A 18 5.02 -13.01 5.59
CA ILE A 18 5.49 -13.88 4.51
C ILE A 18 6.96 -13.57 4.26
N VAL A 19 7.84 -14.53 4.56
CA VAL A 19 9.29 -14.38 4.50
C VAL A 19 9.89 -15.34 3.48
N GLY A 20 10.92 -14.90 2.78
CA GLY A 20 11.63 -15.74 1.81
C GLY A 20 12.57 -14.92 0.92
N PRO A 21 13.45 -15.57 0.15
CA PRO A 21 14.39 -14.91 -0.74
C PRO A 21 13.70 -14.14 -1.87
N VAL A 22 14.45 -13.30 -2.57
CA VAL A 22 13.95 -12.61 -3.76
C VAL A 22 13.56 -13.64 -4.81
N GLY A 23 12.40 -13.45 -5.45
CA GLY A 23 11.87 -14.37 -6.45
C GLY A 23 11.11 -15.59 -5.92
N SER A 24 10.95 -15.74 -4.59
CA SER A 24 10.23 -16.89 -3.99
C SER A 24 8.69 -16.81 -4.10
N GLY A 25 8.14 -15.82 -4.79
CA GLY A 25 6.70 -15.73 -5.02
C GLY A 25 5.89 -15.03 -3.92
N LYS A 26 6.52 -14.32 -2.98
CA LYS A 26 5.81 -13.59 -1.90
C LYS A 26 4.74 -12.63 -2.41
N SER A 27 5.11 -11.78 -3.37
CA SER A 27 4.18 -10.85 -4.00
C SER A 27 3.12 -11.57 -4.84
N SER A 28 3.49 -12.67 -5.49
CA SER A 28 2.54 -13.50 -6.24
C SER A 28 1.48 -14.12 -5.33
N LEU A 29 1.84 -14.51 -4.12
CA LEU A 29 0.86 -14.99 -3.13
C LEU A 29 -0.14 -13.89 -2.76
N LEU A 30 0.33 -12.66 -2.52
CA LEU A 30 -0.57 -11.53 -2.24
C LEU A 30 -1.50 -11.25 -3.43
N LEU A 31 -0.98 -11.24 -4.65
CA LEU A 31 -1.78 -11.07 -5.86
C LEU A 31 -2.79 -12.22 -6.07
N ALA A 32 -2.41 -13.45 -5.71
CA ALA A 32 -3.32 -14.58 -5.73
C ALA A 32 -4.47 -14.40 -4.72
N ILE A 33 -4.17 -13.91 -3.51
CA ILE A 33 -5.19 -13.56 -2.50
C ILE A 33 -6.12 -12.46 -3.01
N LEU A 34 -5.60 -11.46 -3.73
CA LEU A 34 -6.40 -10.39 -4.34
C LEU A 34 -7.25 -10.89 -5.53
N GLY A 35 -6.90 -12.01 -6.14
CA GLY A 35 -7.59 -12.56 -7.31
C GLY A 35 -7.03 -12.09 -8.65
N GLU A 36 -5.88 -11.44 -8.64
CA GLU A 36 -5.17 -10.97 -9.84
C GLU A 36 -4.41 -12.09 -10.59
N MET A 37 -4.36 -13.30 -9.99
CA MET A 37 -3.73 -14.46 -10.61
C MET A 37 -4.75 -15.52 -10.99
N THR A 38 -4.49 -16.21 -12.11
CA THR A 38 -5.34 -17.33 -12.55
C THR A 38 -5.25 -18.48 -11.56
N GLN A 39 -6.37 -18.81 -10.94
CA GLN A 39 -6.53 -19.98 -10.10
C GLN A 39 -6.79 -21.20 -10.97
N LEU A 40 -5.97 -22.24 -10.84
CA LEU A 40 -6.10 -23.47 -11.61
C LEU A 40 -6.99 -24.50 -10.89
N ASP A 41 -6.89 -24.55 -9.56
CA ASP A 41 -7.66 -25.47 -8.73
C ASP A 41 -7.78 -24.90 -7.30
N GLY A 42 -8.59 -25.56 -6.46
CA GLY A 42 -8.77 -25.20 -5.07
C GLY A 42 -9.85 -24.14 -4.84
N LEU A 43 -9.86 -23.57 -3.64
CA LEU A 43 -10.83 -22.59 -3.19
C LEU A 43 -10.11 -21.35 -2.64
N ARG A 44 -10.46 -20.17 -3.15
CA ARG A 44 -10.09 -18.89 -2.59
C ARG A 44 -11.31 -18.22 -1.95
N LYS A 45 -11.23 -17.92 -0.67
CA LYS A 45 -12.28 -17.21 0.05
C LYS A 45 -11.63 -16.04 0.83
N VAL A 46 -12.02 -14.83 0.48
CA VAL A 46 -11.56 -13.61 1.16
C VAL A 46 -12.80 -12.87 1.65
N GLY A 47 -12.85 -12.55 2.93
CA GLY A 47 -13.93 -11.81 3.56
C GLY A 47 -13.54 -10.35 3.83
N GLY A 48 -14.54 -9.46 3.85
CA GLY A 48 -14.35 -8.06 4.22
C GLY A 48 -13.77 -7.18 3.11
N THR A 49 -13.39 -5.96 3.50
CA THR A 49 -12.76 -4.97 2.62
C THR A 49 -11.26 -5.18 2.62
N VAL A 50 -10.65 -5.21 1.44
CA VAL A 50 -9.22 -5.43 1.28
C VAL A 50 -8.52 -4.10 0.96
N ALA A 51 -7.40 -3.84 1.61
CA ALA A 51 -6.45 -2.80 1.24
C ALA A 51 -5.11 -3.43 0.87
N TYR A 52 -4.50 -2.98 -0.20
CA TYR A 52 -3.21 -3.48 -0.67
C TYR A 52 -2.23 -2.33 -0.91
N VAL A 53 -1.03 -2.48 -0.39
CA VAL A 53 0.08 -1.56 -0.62
C VAL A 53 1.14 -2.30 -1.43
N SER A 54 1.40 -1.83 -2.64
CA SER A 54 2.43 -2.41 -3.52
C SER A 54 3.83 -1.94 -3.10
N GLN A 55 4.86 -2.70 -3.48
CA GLN A 55 6.25 -2.31 -3.26
C GLN A 55 6.62 -1.01 -4.00
N SER A 56 6.06 -0.79 -5.18
CA SER A 56 6.21 0.47 -5.90
C SER A 56 5.06 1.39 -5.56
N ALA A 57 5.37 2.53 -4.98
CA ALA A 57 4.36 3.55 -4.68
C ALA A 57 3.79 4.12 -5.98
N TRP A 58 2.48 4.23 -6.03
CA TRP A 58 1.79 4.91 -7.11
C TRP A 58 1.38 6.31 -6.67
N ILE A 59 1.91 7.31 -7.35
CA ILE A 59 1.72 8.71 -7.01
C ILE A 59 1.11 9.43 -8.20
N LEU A 60 0.03 10.15 -7.96
CA LEU A 60 -0.59 11.03 -8.94
C LEU A 60 0.20 12.34 -9.04
N ASN A 61 0.28 12.91 -10.26
CA ASN A 61 0.83 14.26 -10.47
C ASN A 61 -0.12 15.33 -9.93
N GLN A 62 -0.22 15.38 -8.62
CA GLN A 62 -1.11 16.25 -7.83
C GLN A 62 -0.41 16.65 -6.53
N THR A 63 -1.09 17.43 -5.70
CA THR A 63 -0.56 17.79 -4.37
C THR A 63 -0.43 16.56 -3.46
N VAL A 64 0.42 16.66 -2.45
CA VAL A 64 0.51 15.66 -1.37
C VAL A 64 -0.86 15.39 -0.77
N ARG A 65 -1.62 16.45 -0.46
CA ARG A 65 -2.99 16.33 0.08
C ARG A 65 -3.91 15.54 -0.85
N ALA A 66 -3.90 15.84 -2.14
CA ALA A 66 -4.73 15.15 -3.11
C ALA A 66 -4.37 13.66 -3.25
N ASN A 67 -3.09 13.33 -3.17
CA ASN A 67 -2.62 11.94 -3.14
C ASN A 67 -3.08 11.20 -1.88
N ILE A 68 -3.05 11.85 -0.70
CA ILE A 68 -3.51 11.25 0.56
C ILE A 68 -5.04 11.06 0.57
N LEU A 69 -5.79 12.03 0.06
CA LEU A 69 -7.25 11.96 0.00
C LEU A 69 -7.76 10.99 -1.05
N TYR A 70 -7.03 10.85 -2.14
CA TYR A 70 -7.36 9.96 -3.26
C TYR A 70 -8.84 10.03 -3.69
N GLY A 71 -9.33 11.26 -3.87
CA GLY A 71 -10.72 11.53 -4.28
C GLY A 71 -11.76 11.57 -3.16
N LEU A 72 -11.35 11.35 -1.92
CA LEU A 72 -12.23 11.51 -0.76
C LEU A 72 -12.32 12.97 -0.33
N ASP A 73 -13.44 13.32 0.29
CA ASP A 73 -13.61 14.63 0.90
C ASP A 73 -12.63 14.87 2.04
N TYR A 74 -12.18 16.13 2.16
CA TYR A 74 -11.28 16.52 3.24
C TYR A 74 -12.02 16.61 4.56
N GLU A 75 -11.70 15.73 5.49
CA GLU A 75 -12.13 15.80 6.90
C GLU A 75 -10.89 15.95 7.79
N ARG A 76 -10.79 17.07 8.49
CA ARG A 76 -9.61 17.44 9.26
C ARG A 76 -9.19 16.39 10.29
N ASN A 77 -10.14 15.86 11.06
CA ASN A 77 -9.85 14.90 12.12
C ASN A 77 -9.34 13.57 11.56
N ARG A 78 -9.97 13.10 10.47
CA ARG A 78 -9.54 11.89 9.76
C ARG A 78 -8.17 12.07 9.13
N TYR A 79 -7.96 13.19 8.43
CA TYR A 79 -6.69 13.53 7.79
C TYR A 79 -5.54 13.56 8.80
N ASP A 80 -5.73 14.26 9.94
CA ASP A 80 -4.75 14.32 11.01
C ASP A 80 -4.43 12.96 11.62
N LYS A 81 -5.41 12.07 11.78
CA LYS A 81 -5.20 10.69 12.25
C LYS A 81 -4.35 9.89 11.26
N VAL A 82 -4.65 9.99 9.97
CA VAL A 82 -3.88 9.33 8.90
C VAL A 82 -2.43 9.81 8.89
N LEU A 83 -2.19 11.12 8.94
CA LEU A 83 -0.84 11.66 8.97
C LEU A 83 -0.03 11.22 10.19
N ARG A 84 -0.68 11.02 11.33
CA ARG A 84 0.00 10.48 12.52
C ARG A 84 0.29 9.00 12.39
N ALA A 85 -0.68 8.23 11.93
CA ALA A 85 -0.53 6.77 11.78
C ALA A 85 0.57 6.39 10.78
N CYS A 86 0.74 7.20 9.72
CA CYS A 86 1.77 7.04 8.70
C CYS A 86 3.07 7.79 9.00
N GLU A 87 3.21 8.44 10.17
CA GLU A 87 4.36 9.29 10.55
C GLU A 87 4.73 10.40 9.55
N LEU A 88 3.81 10.75 8.64
CA LEU A 88 4.04 11.70 7.55
C LEU A 88 4.13 13.17 7.98
N LYS A 89 3.79 13.51 9.21
CA LYS A 89 3.72 14.92 9.65
C LYS A 89 5.05 15.64 9.48
N LYS A 90 6.14 15.04 9.90
CA LYS A 90 7.49 15.65 9.83
C LYS A 90 7.90 15.88 8.38
N ASP A 91 7.67 14.89 7.53
CA ASP A 91 8.04 14.96 6.11
C ASP A 91 7.25 16.04 5.37
N ILE A 92 5.94 16.12 5.61
CA ILE A 92 5.08 17.14 5.03
C ILE A 92 5.51 18.55 5.48
N PHE A 93 5.86 18.74 6.75
CA PHE A 93 6.36 20.04 7.24
C PHE A 93 7.71 20.44 6.66
N SER A 94 8.51 19.51 6.20
CA SER A 94 9.78 19.79 5.51
C SER A 94 9.61 20.27 4.06
N LEU A 95 8.42 20.10 3.48
CA LEU A 95 8.13 20.50 2.11
C LEU A 95 7.86 22.02 2.00
N PRO A 96 8.23 22.66 0.87
CA PRO A 96 8.12 24.12 0.68
C PRO A 96 6.70 24.68 0.87
N ARG A 97 5.68 23.89 0.55
CA ARG A 97 4.25 24.25 0.69
C ARG A 97 3.47 23.22 1.52
N CYS A 98 4.16 22.53 2.41
CA CYS A 98 3.57 21.45 3.19
C CYS A 98 2.77 20.47 2.30
N ASP A 99 1.57 20.13 2.67
CA ASP A 99 0.71 19.21 1.93
C ASP A 99 0.09 19.80 0.62
N ALA A 100 0.27 21.10 0.38
CA ALA A 100 -0.03 21.74 -0.90
C ALA A 100 1.11 21.64 -1.93
N THR A 101 2.23 21.02 -1.57
CA THR A 101 3.34 20.77 -2.50
C THR A 101 2.89 19.81 -3.60
N MET A 102 3.19 20.17 -4.87
CA MET A 102 2.94 19.28 -6.01
C MET A 102 3.96 18.15 -6.03
N LEU A 103 3.48 16.93 -6.15
CA LEU A 103 4.29 15.75 -6.46
C LEU A 103 4.29 15.58 -7.97
N GLY A 104 5.44 15.73 -8.61
CA GLY A 104 5.63 15.57 -10.05
C GLY A 104 6.72 14.52 -10.33
N GLU A 105 6.94 14.20 -11.59
CA GLU A 105 7.93 13.22 -12.06
C GLU A 105 9.38 13.47 -11.59
N ASN A 106 9.69 14.69 -11.17
CA ASN A 106 11.03 15.11 -10.71
C ASN A 106 11.23 15.06 -9.19
N VAL A 107 10.19 14.79 -8.41
CA VAL A 107 10.37 14.49 -7.00
C VAL A 107 10.61 12.99 -6.91
N SER A 108 11.88 12.60 -6.75
CA SER A 108 12.24 11.19 -6.62
C SER A 108 11.37 10.56 -5.51
N SER A 109 10.36 9.84 -5.94
CA SER A 109 9.35 9.17 -5.12
C SER A 109 9.96 8.22 -4.08
N SER A 110 11.23 7.83 -4.30
CA SER A 110 11.96 6.92 -3.43
C SER A 110 12.29 7.49 -2.05
N LYS A 111 12.44 8.82 -1.89
CA LYS A 111 12.77 9.41 -0.58
C LYS A 111 11.56 9.68 0.32
N PHE A 112 10.39 9.91 -0.28
CA PHE A 112 9.22 10.35 0.48
C PHE A 112 8.40 9.21 1.10
N LEU A 113 8.49 7.99 0.54
CA LEU A 113 7.67 6.85 0.96
C LEU A 113 8.47 5.66 1.51
N LEU A 114 9.78 5.59 1.27
CA LEU A 114 10.59 4.47 1.73
C LEU A 114 11.19 4.67 3.13
N ASP A 115 11.28 5.92 3.61
CA ASP A 115 11.78 6.21 4.96
C ASP A 115 10.67 6.19 6.03
N SER A 116 9.41 5.93 5.64
CA SER A 116 8.24 5.97 6.54
C SER A 116 7.56 4.62 6.76
N CYS A 117 8.14 3.52 6.26
CA CYS A 117 7.64 2.14 6.49
C CYS A 117 8.62 1.31 7.27
#